data_bbfe4c766448f9077390ff19499c898a
#
_entry.id   bbfe4c766448f9077390ff19499c898a
#
_cell.length_a   1.000
_cell.length_b   1.000
_cell.length_c   1.000
_cell.angle_alpha   90.00
_cell.angle_beta   90.00
_cell.angle_gamma   90.00
#
_symmetry.space_group_name_H-M   'P 1'
#
loop_
_entity.id
_entity.type
_entity.pdbx_description
1 polymer ?
#
loop_
_entity_poly.entity_id
_entity_poly.type
_entity_poly.pdbx_seq_one_letter_code
_entity_poly.pdbx_strand_id
1 'polypeptide(L)'
;MRIDIISIFPDFFKNAFDYSIVKKAMQKKLVSIKIHNLRDHTKNKQKSIDDYPFGGGAGMVMNIEPIFNCITSLKKERHYDEIIYLSPDGKTLNQEISNELSLKDNIILLCGHYKGVDHRVREHLITKEISIGDYVLTGGEMPAAILADSIIRLIPGVISDETSALTDSFQDNLLAPPTYTRPADFRGWKVPEILLSGDLKKINSWKDQESLKRTENIRPDLLD
;
A
#
# COMPACT_ATOMS: atom_id res chain seq x y z
N MET A 1 13.03 7.45 0.23
CA MET A 1 11.59 7.77 0.09
C MET A 1 11.01 8.31 1.40
N ARG A 2 10.09 9.26 1.35
CA ARG A 2 9.31 9.76 2.49
C ARG A 2 7.81 9.52 2.29
N ILE A 3 7.12 8.98 3.31
CA ILE A 3 5.67 8.77 3.34
C ILE A 3 5.11 9.55 4.53
N ASP A 4 4.25 10.53 4.27
CA ASP A 4 3.54 11.30 5.28
C ASP A 4 2.07 10.83 5.31
N ILE A 5 1.61 10.33 6.45
CA ILE A 5 0.25 9.79 6.61
C ILE A 5 -0.56 10.77 7.47
N ILE A 6 -1.64 11.28 6.92
CA ILE A 6 -2.57 12.17 7.62
C ILE A 6 -3.75 11.33 8.12
N SER A 7 -3.97 11.32 9.43
CA SER A 7 -5.01 10.53 10.08
C SER A 7 -5.62 11.26 11.27
N ILE A 8 -6.84 10.89 11.63
CA ILE A 8 -7.49 11.30 12.88
C ILE A 8 -7.21 10.33 14.03
N PHE A 9 -6.60 9.17 13.73
CA PHE A 9 -6.19 8.13 14.68
C PHE A 9 -4.70 7.78 14.53
N PRO A 10 -3.78 8.71 14.83
CA PRO A 10 -2.34 8.50 14.64
C PRO A 10 -1.80 7.29 15.43
N ASP A 11 -2.44 6.97 16.56
CA ASP A 11 -2.05 5.86 17.42
C ASP A 11 -2.20 4.49 16.78
N PHE A 12 -3.05 4.37 15.75
CA PHE A 12 -3.18 3.16 14.94
C PHE A 12 -1.82 2.71 14.38
N PHE A 13 -0.99 3.66 13.98
CA PHE A 13 0.29 3.38 13.32
C PHE A 13 1.46 3.10 14.27
N LYS A 14 1.28 3.26 15.61
CA LYS A 14 2.36 3.08 16.59
C LYS A 14 3.11 1.76 16.44
N ASN A 15 2.38 0.68 16.12
CA ASN A 15 2.96 -0.65 15.94
C ASN A 15 2.86 -1.15 14.49
N ALA A 16 2.12 -0.48 13.62
CA ALA A 16 1.86 -0.96 12.25
C ALA A 16 3.16 -1.13 11.42
N PHE A 17 4.18 -0.32 11.70
CA PHE A 17 5.45 -0.31 10.98
C PHE A 17 6.65 -0.71 11.84
N ASP A 18 6.42 -1.16 13.09
CA ASP A 18 7.50 -1.46 14.04
C ASP A 18 7.93 -2.94 14.03
N TYR A 19 7.82 -3.63 12.90
CA TYR A 19 8.26 -5.01 12.76
C TYR A 19 8.77 -5.33 11.36
N SER A 20 9.48 -6.46 11.26
CA SER A 20 9.93 -7.08 10.01
C SER A 20 10.70 -6.15 9.07
N ILE A 21 10.43 -6.22 7.78
CA ILE A 21 11.13 -5.54 6.69
C ILE A 21 10.96 -4.01 6.77
N VAL A 22 9.74 -3.53 7.06
CA VAL A 22 9.45 -2.09 7.14
C VAL A 22 10.25 -1.42 8.25
N LYS A 23 10.29 -2.03 9.45
CA LYS A 23 11.15 -1.54 10.56
C LYS A 23 12.62 -1.46 10.15
N LYS A 24 13.15 -2.51 9.51
CA LYS A 24 14.54 -2.54 9.04
C LYS A 24 14.81 -1.45 8.00
N ALA A 25 13.87 -1.22 7.08
CA ALA A 25 13.99 -0.16 6.07
C ALA A 25 14.06 1.23 6.71
N MET A 26 13.23 1.50 7.73
CA MET A 26 13.28 2.75 8.49
C MET A 26 14.60 2.90 9.26
N GLN A 27 15.08 1.82 9.92
CA GLN A 27 16.37 1.83 10.64
C GLN A 27 17.55 2.10 9.70
N LYS A 28 17.52 1.54 8.49
CA LYS A 28 18.51 1.80 7.44
C LYS A 28 18.33 3.15 6.75
N LYS A 29 17.33 3.95 7.14
CA LYS A 29 16.99 5.25 6.52
C LYS A 29 16.66 5.18 5.02
N LEU A 30 16.24 4.03 4.51
CA LEU A 30 15.78 3.84 3.14
C LEU A 30 14.39 4.45 2.94
N VAL A 31 13.57 4.42 4.00
CA VAL A 31 12.26 5.07 4.05
C VAL A 31 12.07 5.82 5.36
N SER A 32 11.32 6.90 5.30
CA SER A 32 10.87 7.66 6.47
C SER A 32 9.35 7.76 6.46
N ILE A 33 8.69 7.22 7.48
CA ILE A 33 7.25 7.34 7.66
C ILE A 33 6.99 8.36 8.76
N LYS A 34 6.10 9.34 8.51
CA LYS A 34 5.64 10.32 9.50
C LYS A 34 4.13 10.34 9.55
N ILE A 35 3.62 10.31 10.76
CA ILE A 35 2.17 10.33 11.00
C ILE A 35 1.79 11.71 11.52
N HIS A 36 0.78 12.30 10.89
CA HIS A 36 0.25 13.62 11.20
C HIS A 36 -1.16 13.48 11.76
N ASN A 37 -1.35 13.99 12.98
CA ASN A 37 -2.69 14.07 13.55
C ASN A 37 -3.43 15.25 12.94
N LEU A 38 -4.49 14.98 12.17
CA LEU A 38 -5.29 16.02 11.53
C LEU A 38 -5.86 17.03 12.52
N ARG A 39 -6.14 16.62 13.77
CA ARG A 39 -6.66 17.48 14.82
C ARG A 39 -5.71 18.62 15.22
N ASP A 40 -4.42 18.50 14.94
CA ASP A 40 -3.44 19.54 15.24
C ASP A 40 -3.45 20.69 14.21
N HIS A 41 -4.15 20.49 13.08
CA HIS A 41 -4.26 21.46 11.97
C HIS A 41 -5.59 22.21 11.96
N THR A 42 -6.44 22.03 12.98
CA THR A 42 -7.69 22.80 13.14
C THR A 42 -7.46 24.03 13.99
N LYS A 43 -8.13 25.14 13.64
CA LYS A 43 -8.16 26.39 14.43
C LYS A 43 -9.24 26.36 15.52
N ASN A 44 -10.11 25.39 15.49
CA ASN A 44 -11.21 25.23 16.41
C ASN A 44 -10.69 24.77 17.78
N LYS A 45 -11.15 25.41 18.87
CA LYS A 45 -10.77 25.06 20.25
C LYS A 45 -11.13 23.61 20.64
N GLN A 46 -12.22 23.08 20.09
CA GLN A 46 -12.66 21.69 20.30
C GLN A 46 -11.92 20.69 19.44
N LYS A 47 -11.02 21.14 18.56
CA LYS A 47 -10.30 20.29 17.60
C LYS A 47 -11.22 19.41 16.73
N SER A 48 -12.42 19.95 16.39
CA SER A 48 -13.39 19.31 15.51
C SER A 48 -12.81 19.24 14.08
N ILE A 49 -12.98 18.07 13.45
CA ILE A 49 -12.45 17.77 12.11
C ILE A 49 -13.56 17.33 11.15
N ASP A 50 -14.79 17.33 11.58
CA ASP A 50 -15.96 16.85 10.87
C ASP A 50 -17.18 17.73 11.15
N ASP A 51 -18.15 17.72 10.23
CA ASP A 51 -19.42 18.45 10.34
C ASP A 51 -20.51 17.73 9.54
N TYR A 52 -21.75 18.17 9.70
CA TYR A 52 -22.89 17.67 8.92
C TYR A 52 -22.77 18.06 7.45
N PRO A 53 -23.13 17.13 6.53
CA PRO A 53 -23.10 17.45 5.10
C PRO A 53 -24.15 18.51 4.73
N PHE A 54 -23.82 19.40 3.83
CA PHE A 54 -24.81 20.23 3.16
C PHE A 54 -25.81 19.35 2.40
N GLY A 55 -27.06 19.75 2.39
CA GLY A 55 -28.14 18.96 1.79
C GLY A 55 -28.73 17.89 2.74
N GLY A 56 -28.19 17.75 3.95
CA GLY A 56 -28.68 16.83 4.96
C GLY A 56 -28.22 15.38 4.72
N GLY A 57 -28.79 14.46 5.47
CA GLY A 57 -28.43 13.04 5.43
C GLY A 57 -27.76 12.53 6.72
N ALA A 58 -27.64 11.23 6.85
CA ALA A 58 -27.04 10.59 8.03
C ALA A 58 -25.51 10.57 7.92
N GLY A 59 -24.84 10.83 9.03
CA GLY A 59 -23.37 10.77 9.16
C GLY A 59 -22.71 12.15 9.00
N MET A 60 -21.40 12.17 9.24
CA MET A 60 -20.54 13.35 9.22
C MET A 60 -19.60 13.31 8.01
N VAL A 61 -19.03 14.45 7.65
CA VAL A 61 -18.03 14.59 6.58
C VAL A 61 -16.81 15.29 7.15
N MET A 62 -15.62 14.85 6.80
CA MET A 62 -14.38 15.48 7.24
C MET A 62 -14.23 16.86 6.60
N ASN A 63 -13.97 17.85 7.45
CA ASN A 63 -13.86 19.25 7.05
C ASN A 63 -12.66 19.53 6.14
N ILE A 64 -12.84 20.37 5.16
CA ILE A 64 -11.80 20.79 4.23
C ILE A 64 -10.66 21.57 4.92
N GLU A 65 -10.97 22.46 5.89
CA GLU A 65 -9.97 23.38 6.46
C GLU A 65 -8.81 22.68 7.15
N PRO A 66 -9.02 21.69 8.05
CA PRO A 66 -7.90 20.95 8.67
C PRO A 66 -7.04 20.20 7.64
N ILE A 67 -7.68 19.58 6.64
CA ILE A 67 -6.98 18.83 5.59
C ILE A 67 -6.13 19.80 4.74
N PHE A 68 -6.70 20.91 4.30
CA PHE A 68 -6.00 21.96 3.55
C PHE A 68 -4.80 22.50 4.35
N ASN A 69 -4.99 22.83 5.63
CA ASN A 69 -3.93 23.35 6.48
C ASN A 69 -2.79 22.33 6.64
N CYS A 70 -3.11 21.06 6.88
CA CYS A 70 -2.14 20.00 7.01
C CYS A 70 -1.31 19.82 5.73
N ILE A 71 -1.96 19.61 4.59
CA ILE A 71 -1.30 19.42 3.29
C ILE A 71 -0.46 20.66 2.93
N THR A 72 -1.00 21.87 3.13
CA THR A 72 -0.28 23.11 2.84
C THR A 72 0.97 23.25 3.73
N SER A 73 0.88 22.89 5.00
CA SER A 73 2.03 22.88 5.90
C SER A 73 3.12 21.94 5.41
N LEU A 74 2.76 20.71 5.02
CA LEU A 74 3.69 19.72 4.50
C LEU A 74 4.33 20.18 3.18
N LYS A 75 3.56 20.76 2.27
CA LYS A 75 4.06 21.32 1.00
C LYS A 75 5.02 22.50 1.15
N LYS A 76 5.00 23.20 2.28
CA LYS A 76 6.01 24.23 2.60
C LYS A 76 7.37 23.63 2.97
N GLU A 77 7.40 22.40 3.50
CA GLU A 77 8.64 21.76 3.90
C GLU A 77 9.35 21.08 2.72
N ARG A 78 8.57 20.54 1.76
CA ARG A 78 9.10 19.79 0.62
C ARG A 78 8.11 19.69 -0.54
N HIS A 79 8.62 19.32 -1.70
CA HIS A 79 7.78 18.87 -2.82
C HIS A 79 7.23 17.48 -2.55
N TYR A 80 5.97 17.23 -2.92
CA TYR A 80 5.35 15.91 -2.91
C TYR A 80 4.97 15.53 -4.32
N ASP A 81 5.36 14.32 -4.71
CA ASP A 81 5.09 13.77 -6.04
C ASP A 81 3.62 13.37 -6.17
N GLU A 82 3.04 12.83 -5.09
CA GLU A 82 1.65 12.42 -5.06
C GLU A 82 1.00 12.74 -3.70
N ILE A 83 -0.29 13.09 -3.76
CA ILE A 83 -1.17 13.24 -2.60
C ILE A 83 -2.32 12.27 -2.83
N ILE A 84 -2.31 11.16 -2.09
CA ILE A 84 -3.19 10.01 -2.33
C ILE A 84 -4.29 9.98 -1.27
N TYR A 85 -5.53 9.97 -1.70
CA TYR A 85 -6.68 9.73 -0.86
C TYR A 85 -7.08 8.25 -0.91
N LEU A 86 -7.19 7.61 0.27
CA LEU A 86 -7.62 6.22 0.41
C LEU A 86 -9.16 6.20 0.46
N SER A 87 -9.78 5.73 -0.60
CA SER A 87 -11.22 5.76 -0.80
C SER A 87 -11.68 4.49 -1.51
N PRO A 88 -12.85 3.91 -1.18
CA PRO A 88 -13.42 2.80 -1.96
C PRO A 88 -13.72 3.16 -3.42
N ASP A 89 -13.90 4.45 -3.73
CA ASP A 89 -14.18 4.94 -5.08
C ASP A 89 -12.93 5.02 -5.97
N GLY A 90 -11.73 4.90 -5.39
CA GLY A 90 -10.46 5.06 -6.09
C GLY A 90 -10.13 3.90 -7.04
N LYS A 91 -9.07 4.08 -7.86
CA LYS A 91 -8.53 3.00 -8.68
C LYS A 91 -8.06 1.85 -7.78
N THR A 92 -8.47 0.64 -8.08
CA THR A 92 -8.09 -0.53 -7.28
C THR A 92 -6.58 -0.74 -7.31
N LEU A 93 -5.96 -0.85 -6.13
CA LEU A 93 -4.54 -1.11 -5.96
C LEU A 93 -4.14 -2.43 -6.61
N ASN A 94 -3.09 -2.38 -7.41
CA ASN A 94 -2.44 -3.54 -7.99
C ASN A 94 -0.91 -3.38 -7.93
N GLN A 95 -0.17 -4.38 -8.41
CA GLN A 95 1.29 -4.36 -8.37
C GLN A 95 1.88 -3.24 -9.24
N GLU A 96 1.27 -2.95 -10.38
CA GLU A 96 1.71 -1.87 -11.28
C GLU A 96 1.68 -0.50 -10.60
N ILE A 97 0.59 -0.19 -9.88
CA ILE A 97 0.46 1.05 -9.08
C ILE A 97 1.52 1.08 -7.97
N SER A 98 1.76 -0.04 -7.29
CA SER A 98 2.78 -0.13 -6.25
C SER A 98 4.18 0.10 -6.82
N ASN A 99 4.48 -0.46 -8.00
CA ASN A 99 5.73 -0.26 -8.71
C ASN A 99 5.91 1.23 -9.09
N GLU A 100 4.89 1.87 -9.69
CA GLU A 100 4.92 3.29 -10.03
C GLU A 100 5.21 4.17 -8.80
N LEU A 101 4.50 3.91 -7.71
CA LEU A 101 4.62 4.71 -6.49
C LEU A 101 5.95 4.47 -5.75
N SER A 102 6.57 3.29 -5.88
CA SER A 102 7.87 3.00 -5.29
C SER A 102 9.01 3.83 -5.86
N LEU A 103 8.84 4.42 -7.04
CA LEU A 103 9.79 5.31 -7.71
C LEU A 103 9.67 6.77 -7.28
N LYS A 104 8.69 7.12 -6.46
CA LYS A 104 8.47 8.48 -5.98
C LYS A 104 9.34 8.78 -4.76
N ASP A 105 9.74 10.03 -4.59
CA ASP A 105 10.56 10.46 -3.45
C ASP A 105 9.71 10.78 -2.22
N ASN A 106 8.59 11.49 -2.40
CA ASN A 106 7.73 11.94 -1.32
C ASN A 106 6.25 11.78 -1.66
N ILE A 107 5.49 11.09 -0.81
CA ILE A 107 4.05 10.94 -0.97
C ILE A 107 3.29 11.29 0.31
N ILE A 108 2.09 11.81 0.15
CA ILE A 108 1.12 11.98 1.24
C ILE A 108 0.02 10.94 1.07
N LEU A 109 -0.34 10.26 2.17
CA LEU A 109 -1.52 9.39 2.26
C LEU A 109 -2.55 10.04 3.17
N LEU A 110 -3.73 10.35 2.65
CA LEU A 110 -4.86 10.88 3.41
C LEU A 110 -5.82 9.75 3.78
N CYS A 111 -5.97 9.49 5.07
CA CYS A 111 -6.94 8.54 5.61
C CYS A 111 -8.30 9.22 5.77
N GLY A 112 -9.31 8.71 5.07
CA GLY A 112 -10.69 9.16 5.21
C GLY A 112 -11.42 8.45 6.36
N HIS A 113 -12.45 9.11 6.88
CA HIS A 113 -13.38 8.59 7.89
C HIS A 113 -14.80 9.07 7.63
N TYR A 114 -15.75 8.57 8.39
CA TYR A 114 -17.17 8.95 8.33
C TYR A 114 -17.79 8.65 6.97
N LYS A 115 -18.43 9.67 6.33
CA LYS A 115 -18.94 9.60 4.96
C LYS A 115 -17.90 10.00 3.90
N GLY A 116 -16.67 10.21 4.33
CA GLY A 116 -15.56 10.66 3.48
C GLY A 116 -15.10 12.06 3.83
N VAL A 117 -14.39 12.68 2.92
CA VAL A 117 -13.88 14.04 3.01
C VAL A 117 -14.76 15.00 2.22
N ASP A 118 -14.75 16.29 2.56
CA ASP A 118 -15.36 17.33 1.72
C ASP A 118 -14.88 17.19 0.27
N HIS A 119 -15.80 17.17 -0.69
CA HIS A 119 -15.50 16.88 -2.09
C HIS A 119 -14.46 17.84 -2.70
N ARG A 120 -14.40 19.08 -2.24
CA ARG A 120 -13.39 20.08 -2.66
C ARG A 120 -11.95 19.63 -2.33
N VAL A 121 -11.76 18.79 -1.31
CA VAL A 121 -10.45 18.14 -1.03
C VAL A 121 -10.06 17.25 -2.20
N ARG A 122 -10.99 16.43 -2.68
CA ARG A 122 -10.75 15.50 -3.81
C ARG A 122 -10.44 16.28 -5.09
N GLU A 123 -11.19 17.35 -5.38
CA GLU A 123 -11.03 18.14 -6.60
C GLU A 123 -9.76 18.98 -6.64
N HIS A 124 -9.31 19.52 -5.49
CA HIS A 124 -8.26 20.55 -5.49
C HIS A 124 -6.96 20.17 -4.81
N LEU A 125 -6.95 19.12 -3.98
CA LEU A 125 -5.77 18.75 -3.19
C LEU A 125 -5.21 17.37 -3.50
N ILE A 126 -6.05 16.45 -3.99
CA ILE A 126 -5.69 15.05 -4.24
C ILE A 126 -5.19 14.89 -5.67
N THR A 127 -4.11 14.12 -5.84
CA THR A 127 -3.57 13.77 -7.17
C THR A 127 -4.01 12.38 -7.62
N LYS A 128 -4.22 11.46 -6.66
CA LYS A 128 -4.69 10.09 -6.92
C LYS A 128 -5.66 9.63 -5.84
N GLU A 129 -6.64 8.83 -6.23
CA GLU A 129 -7.50 8.09 -5.31
C GLU A 129 -7.26 6.60 -5.49
N ILE A 130 -7.03 5.90 -4.37
CA ILE A 130 -6.70 4.47 -4.39
C ILE A 130 -7.65 3.72 -3.46
N SER A 131 -8.25 2.65 -4.01
CA SER A 131 -9.02 1.63 -3.29
C SER A 131 -8.16 0.38 -3.08
N ILE A 132 -8.34 -0.32 -1.97
CA ILE A 132 -7.74 -1.64 -1.75
C ILE A 132 -8.69 -2.80 -2.08
N GLY A 133 -9.84 -2.51 -2.67
CA GLY A 133 -10.85 -3.50 -3.09
C GLY A 133 -12.26 -2.97 -2.97
N ASP A 134 -13.22 -3.68 -3.56
CA ASP A 134 -14.62 -3.30 -3.62
C ASP A 134 -15.36 -3.66 -2.32
N TYR A 135 -14.95 -3.05 -1.24
CA TYR A 135 -15.57 -3.15 0.08
C TYR A 135 -15.30 -1.88 0.89
N VAL A 136 -16.17 -1.62 1.89
CA VAL A 136 -16.09 -0.44 2.74
C VAL A 136 -15.49 -0.81 4.09
N LEU A 137 -14.48 -0.03 4.52
CA LEU A 137 -13.88 -0.11 5.85
C LEU A 137 -14.34 1.07 6.73
N THR A 138 -14.02 0.99 8.01
CA THR A 138 -14.35 2.05 8.97
C THR A 138 -13.50 3.30 8.80
N GLY A 139 -12.31 3.19 8.16
CA GLY A 139 -11.39 4.31 7.93
C GLY A 139 -10.24 3.95 7.00
N GLY A 140 -9.46 4.96 6.63
CA GLY A 140 -8.35 4.85 5.69
C GLY A 140 -7.03 4.36 6.27
N GLU A 141 -6.93 4.10 7.58
CA GLU A 141 -5.67 3.72 8.22
C GLU A 141 -5.14 2.36 7.76
N MET A 142 -6.02 1.35 7.70
CA MET A 142 -5.66 0.03 7.16
C MET A 142 -5.24 0.10 5.69
N PRO A 143 -6.02 0.74 4.79
CA PRO A 143 -5.60 0.98 3.42
C PRO A 143 -4.24 1.68 3.31
N ALA A 144 -3.99 2.71 4.14
CA ALA A 144 -2.71 3.42 4.15
C ALA A 144 -1.54 2.51 4.57
N ALA A 145 -1.75 1.63 5.55
CA ALA A 145 -0.75 0.67 5.98
C ALA A 145 -0.44 -0.36 4.87
N ILE A 146 -1.47 -0.90 4.20
CA ILE A 146 -1.34 -1.84 3.08
C ILE A 146 -0.58 -1.19 1.92
N LEU A 147 -0.98 0.02 1.51
CA LEU A 147 -0.32 0.76 0.44
C LEU A 147 1.14 1.06 0.77
N ALA A 148 1.42 1.53 2.00
CA ALA A 148 2.78 1.80 2.44
C ALA A 148 3.65 0.53 2.42
N ASP A 149 3.17 -0.60 2.91
CA ASP A 149 3.89 -1.88 2.89
C ASP A 149 4.19 -2.33 1.46
N SER A 150 3.17 -2.29 0.57
CA SER A 150 3.31 -2.70 -0.84
C SER A 150 4.35 -1.88 -1.61
N ILE A 151 4.49 -0.59 -1.28
CA ILE A 151 5.48 0.32 -1.87
C ILE A 151 6.87 0.08 -1.26
N ILE A 152 6.95 0.04 0.08
CA ILE A 152 8.22 0.02 0.80
C ILE A 152 9.05 -1.22 0.44
N ARG A 153 8.40 -2.38 0.30
CA ARG A 153 9.09 -3.63 -0.04
C ARG A 153 9.77 -3.61 -1.41
N LEU A 154 9.36 -2.70 -2.30
CA LEU A 154 9.92 -2.52 -3.65
C LEU A 154 11.13 -1.57 -3.69
N ILE A 155 11.39 -0.83 -2.62
CA ILE A 155 12.52 0.10 -2.55
C ILE A 155 13.84 -0.69 -2.52
N PRO A 156 14.84 -0.37 -3.38
CA PRO A 156 16.13 -1.04 -3.38
C PRO A 156 16.78 -1.12 -2.00
N GLY A 157 17.31 -2.28 -1.65
CA GLY A 157 17.97 -2.54 -0.36
C GLY A 157 17.03 -2.79 0.83
N VAL A 158 15.71 -2.75 0.64
CA VAL A 158 14.71 -3.10 1.68
C VAL A 158 14.62 -4.62 1.84
N ILE A 159 14.45 -5.34 0.75
CA ILE A 159 14.53 -6.81 0.72
C ILE A 159 15.99 -7.18 0.49
N SER A 160 16.48 -8.19 1.22
CA SER A 160 17.89 -8.59 1.19
C SER A 160 18.32 -9.19 -0.16
N ASP A 161 17.41 -9.83 -0.87
CA ASP A 161 17.62 -10.35 -2.22
C ASP A 161 16.65 -9.63 -3.17
N GLU A 162 17.18 -8.70 -3.95
CA GLU A 162 16.38 -7.89 -4.88
C GLU A 162 15.70 -8.75 -5.95
N THR A 163 16.28 -9.92 -6.30
CA THR A 163 15.67 -10.84 -7.26
C THR A 163 14.40 -11.49 -6.69
N SER A 164 14.25 -11.55 -5.37
CA SER A 164 13.04 -12.08 -4.73
C SER A 164 11.79 -11.28 -5.08
N ALA A 165 11.89 -9.96 -5.13
CA ALA A 165 10.77 -9.10 -5.52
C ALA A 165 10.37 -9.29 -7.00
N LEU A 166 11.34 -9.61 -7.86
CA LEU A 166 11.11 -9.84 -9.29
C LEU A 166 10.42 -11.18 -9.59
N THR A 167 10.49 -12.14 -8.66
CA THR A 167 9.89 -13.47 -8.81
C THR A 167 8.57 -13.64 -8.05
N ASP A 168 8.07 -12.56 -7.43
CA ASP A 168 6.77 -12.56 -6.76
C ASP A 168 5.60 -12.55 -7.78
N SER A 169 4.43 -12.95 -7.30
CA SER A 169 3.21 -12.88 -8.10
C SER A 169 2.94 -11.45 -8.59
N PHE A 170 2.32 -11.34 -9.77
CA PHE A 170 1.93 -10.09 -10.46
C PHE A 170 3.09 -9.30 -11.08
N GLN A 171 4.33 -9.80 -11.00
CA GLN A 171 5.36 -9.39 -11.94
C GLN A 171 5.09 -10.11 -13.27
N ASP A 172 5.27 -9.41 -14.37
CA ASP A 172 4.99 -9.93 -15.73
C ASP A 172 3.58 -10.57 -15.91
N ASN A 173 2.59 -10.09 -15.13
CA ASN A 173 1.22 -10.60 -15.12
C ASN A 173 1.06 -12.10 -14.82
N LEU A 174 1.99 -12.69 -14.10
CA LEU A 174 1.94 -14.10 -13.72
C LEU A 174 1.84 -14.28 -12.21
N LEU A 175 1.29 -15.41 -11.79
CA LEU A 175 1.40 -15.89 -10.41
C LEU A 175 2.75 -16.57 -10.21
N ALA A 176 3.38 -16.37 -9.04
CA ALA A 176 4.61 -17.05 -8.68
C ALA A 176 4.44 -18.58 -8.74
N PRO A 177 5.49 -19.34 -9.14
CA PRO A 177 5.46 -20.79 -9.16
C PRO A 177 5.34 -21.35 -7.74
N PRO A 178 4.89 -22.62 -7.57
CA PRO A 178 4.83 -23.24 -6.26
C PRO A 178 6.23 -23.39 -5.66
N THR A 179 6.35 -23.11 -4.38
CA THR A 179 7.59 -23.20 -3.62
C THR A 179 7.52 -24.31 -2.60
N TYR A 180 8.63 -25.01 -2.39
CA TYR A 180 8.74 -26.13 -1.48
C TYR A 180 9.91 -25.91 -0.52
N THR A 181 9.80 -26.46 0.70
CA THR A 181 10.86 -26.44 1.70
C THR A 181 11.12 -27.86 2.24
N ARG A 182 12.10 -28.01 3.10
CA ARG A 182 12.43 -29.29 3.75
C ARG A 182 11.36 -29.70 4.76
N PRO A 183 11.10 -31.02 4.92
CA PRO A 183 11.75 -32.14 4.26
C PRO A 183 11.24 -32.41 2.84
N ALA A 184 12.03 -33.13 2.00
CA ALA A 184 11.64 -33.44 0.62
C ALA A 184 10.47 -34.42 0.52
N ASP A 185 10.23 -35.23 1.55
CA ASP A 185 9.04 -36.09 1.72
C ASP A 185 8.44 -35.79 3.09
N PHE A 186 7.20 -35.39 3.13
CA PHE A 186 6.43 -35.21 4.35
C PHE A 186 5.14 -36.04 4.27
N ARG A 187 5.10 -37.18 4.96
CA ARG A 187 3.94 -38.07 5.00
C ARG A 187 3.48 -38.58 3.62
N GLY A 188 4.43 -38.78 2.69
CA GLY A 188 4.14 -39.19 1.33
C GLY A 188 3.87 -38.00 0.36
N TRP A 189 3.82 -36.76 0.84
CA TRP A 189 3.76 -35.56 0.01
C TRP A 189 5.17 -35.13 -0.37
N LYS A 190 5.50 -35.36 -1.64
CA LYS A 190 6.87 -35.21 -2.14
C LYS A 190 7.09 -33.90 -2.85
N VAL A 191 8.27 -33.35 -2.67
CA VAL A 191 8.78 -32.27 -3.53
C VAL A 191 9.00 -32.83 -4.94
N PRO A 192 8.64 -32.08 -6.03
CA PRO A 192 8.95 -32.50 -7.38
C PRO A 192 10.44 -32.80 -7.58
N GLU A 193 10.76 -33.97 -8.17
CA GLU A 193 12.15 -34.43 -8.35
C GLU A 193 13.02 -33.43 -9.12
N ILE A 194 12.43 -32.71 -10.07
CA ILE A 194 13.13 -31.68 -10.86
C ILE A 194 13.76 -30.61 -9.97
N LEU A 195 13.11 -30.25 -8.85
CA LEU A 195 13.62 -29.24 -7.91
C LEU A 195 14.79 -29.76 -7.06
N LEU A 196 14.98 -31.08 -7.02
CA LEU A 196 16.09 -31.77 -6.32
C LEU A 196 17.24 -32.08 -7.24
N SER A 197 17.09 -31.86 -8.57
CA SER A 197 18.08 -32.30 -9.59
C SER A 197 19.37 -31.50 -9.61
N GLY A 198 19.36 -30.23 -9.13
CA GLY A 198 20.46 -29.27 -9.26
C GLY A 198 20.64 -28.70 -10.67
N ASP A 199 19.85 -29.11 -11.68
CA ASP A 199 19.89 -28.58 -13.03
C ASP A 199 19.10 -27.25 -13.12
N LEU A 200 19.78 -26.12 -12.96
CA LEU A 200 19.17 -24.80 -12.91
C LEU A 200 18.34 -24.47 -14.16
N LYS A 201 18.75 -24.95 -15.35
CA LYS A 201 17.98 -24.70 -16.60
C LYS A 201 16.62 -25.39 -16.54
N LYS A 202 16.60 -26.67 -16.18
CA LYS A 202 15.37 -27.44 -16.06
C LYS A 202 14.49 -26.95 -14.91
N ILE A 203 15.10 -26.55 -13.79
CA ILE A 203 14.37 -25.96 -12.66
C ILE A 203 13.69 -24.67 -13.07
N ASN A 204 14.36 -23.75 -13.77
CA ASN A 204 13.79 -22.50 -14.22
C ASN A 204 12.67 -22.76 -15.24
N SER A 205 12.89 -23.61 -16.24
CA SER A 205 11.83 -23.97 -17.20
C SER A 205 10.59 -24.58 -16.53
N TRP A 206 10.79 -25.41 -15.51
CA TRP A 206 9.69 -25.96 -14.72
C TRP A 206 8.93 -24.86 -13.95
N LYS A 207 9.66 -23.90 -13.32
CA LYS A 207 9.06 -22.77 -12.63
C LYS A 207 8.21 -21.93 -13.55
N ASP A 208 8.71 -21.62 -14.76
CA ASP A 208 7.98 -20.82 -15.75
C ASP A 208 6.69 -21.52 -16.19
N GLN A 209 6.77 -22.83 -16.46
CA GLN A 209 5.60 -23.65 -16.82
C GLN A 209 4.56 -23.71 -15.69
N GLU A 210 4.99 -23.94 -14.46
CA GLU A 210 4.07 -23.98 -13.32
C GLU A 210 3.46 -22.59 -12.99
N SER A 211 4.23 -21.52 -13.19
CA SER A 211 3.72 -20.15 -13.08
C SER A 211 2.58 -19.89 -14.07
N LEU A 212 2.82 -20.19 -15.36
CA LEU A 212 1.78 -20.05 -16.41
C LEU A 212 0.56 -20.91 -16.10
N LYS A 213 0.74 -22.18 -15.84
CA LYS A 213 -0.34 -23.13 -15.52
C LYS A 213 -1.16 -22.68 -14.29
N ARG A 214 -0.51 -22.15 -13.24
CA ARG A 214 -1.21 -21.59 -12.08
C ARG A 214 -2.01 -20.37 -12.44
N THR A 215 -1.45 -19.50 -13.27
CA THR A 215 -2.11 -18.27 -13.72
C THR A 215 -3.34 -18.61 -14.55
N GLU A 216 -3.24 -19.50 -15.53
CA GLU A 216 -4.37 -19.99 -16.32
C GLU A 216 -5.51 -20.56 -15.47
N ASN A 217 -5.18 -21.31 -14.42
CA ASN A 217 -6.17 -21.96 -13.57
C ASN A 217 -6.80 -21.06 -12.50
N ILE A 218 -6.06 -20.11 -11.94
CA ILE A 218 -6.46 -19.34 -10.75
C ILE A 218 -6.80 -17.90 -11.10
N ARG A 219 -6.04 -17.30 -12.00
CA ARG A 219 -6.18 -15.89 -12.40
C ARG A 219 -6.02 -15.72 -13.91
N PRO A 220 -6.91 -16.36 -14.72
CA PRO A 220 -6.85 -16.25 -16.18
C PRO A 220 -6.97 -14.78 -16.66
N ASP A 221 -7.63 -13.93 -15.89
CA ASP A 221 -7.77 -12.50 -16.12
C ASP A 221 -6.43 -11.72 -16.19
N LEU A 222 -5.34 -12.30 -15.76
CA LEU A 222 -4.00 -11.69 -15.86
C LEU A 222 -3.34 -11.92 -17.23
N LEU A 223 -3.88 -12.83 -18.05
CA LEU A 223 -3.34 -13.21 -19.35
C LEU A 223 -4.03 -12.51 -20.52
N ASP A 224 -5.15 -11.80 -20.24
CA ASP A 224 -5.89 -10.97 -21.18
C ASP A 224 -5.22 -9.60 -21.29
#